data_eeb09653bb2ab7f2668cc5ea074303d6
#
_entry.id   eeb09653bb2ab7f2668cc5ea074303d6
#
_cell.length_a   1.000
_cell.length_b   1.000
_cell.length_c   1.000
_cell.angle_alpha   90.00
_cell.angle_beta   90.00
_cell.angle_gamma   90.00
#
_symmetry.space_group_name_H-M   'P 1'
#
loop_
_entity.id
_entity.type
_entity.pdbx_description
1 polymer ?
#
loop_
_entity_poly.entity_id
_entity_poly.type
_entity_poly.pdbx_seq_one_letter_code
_entity_poly.pdbx_strand_id
1 'polypeptide(L)'
;MTVSEQKQAQRRAGRTARRALSAQARAAANAALCANLWQLDAVQNAQTILLYAAFGSEADLSAFAERAQAQGKTLAYPVCGEAYSLTAAVPGPDGWEVGQYGIRTPILSRSEILLPEALDLVLVPCTAFDADCFRVGMGKGYYDRFLPRCTHAGKIGIAFEAQRVAHAAVDRHDQRLDAYVTERGIYQWK
;
A
#
# COMPACT_ATOMS: atom_id res chain seq x y z
N MET A 1 -1.42 -24.08 15.30
CA MET A 1 -0.78 -23.35 14.15
C MET A 1 0.11 -22.25 14.71
N THR A 2 1.35 -22.18 14.25
CA THR A 2 2.27 -21.08 14.56
C THR A 2 1.81 -19.78 13.86
N VAL A 3 2.28 -18.62 14.33
CA VAL A 3 2.00 -17.32 13.67
C VAL A 3 2.43 -17.34 12.20
N SER A 4 3.57 -17.98 11.90
CA SER A 4 4.06 -18.10 10.51
C SER A 4 3.09 -18.90 9.62
N GLU A 5 2.57 -20.00 10.10
CA GLU A 5 1.57 -20.82 9.36
C GLU A 5 0.26 -20.07 9.18
N GLN A 6 -0.20 -19.34 10.21
CA GLN A 6 -1.38 -18.48 10.13
C GLN A 6 -1.19 -17.37 9.08
N LYS A 7 -0.05 -16.66 9.10
CA LYS A 7 0.30 -15.65 8.09
C LYS A 7 0.28 -16.25 6.67
N GLN A 8 0.83 -17.45 6.49
CA GLN A 8 0.82 -18.13 5.18
C GLN A 8 -0.60 -18.46 4.72
N ALA A 9 -1.44 -18.98 5.63
CA ALA A 9 -2.83 -19.29 5.33
C ALA A 9 -3.62 -18.02 4.93
N GLN A 10 -3.47 -16.93 5.70
CA GLN A 10 -4.13 -15.66 5.42
C GLN A 10 -3.63 -15.02 4.10
N ARG A 11 -2.33 -15.14 3.77
CA ARG A 11 -1.80 -14.71 2.45
C ARG A 11 -2.45 -15.46 1.31
N ARG A 12 -2.61 -16.79 1.43
CA ARG A 12 -3.26 -17.59 0.39
C ARG A 12 -4.73 -17.21 0.24
N ALA A 13 -5.46 -17.15 1.35
CA ALA A 13 -6.88 -16.80 1.35
C ALA A 13 -7.12 -15.40 0.75
N GLY A 14 -6.41 -14.38 1.19
CA GLY A 14 -6.57 -13.02 0.68
C GLY A 14 -6.22 -12.88 -0.80
N ARG A 15 -5.15 -13.53 -1.26
CA ARG A 15 -4.83 -13.56 -2.71
C ARG A 15 -5.90 -14.27 -3.53
N THR A 16 -6.45 -15.37 -3.03
CA THR A 16 -7.54 -16.09 -3.69
C THR A 16 -8.79 -15.21 -3.73
N ALA A 17 -9.18 -14.59 -2.62
CA ALA A 17 -10.36 -13.73 -2.53
C ALA A 17 -10.28 -12.55 -3.52
N ARG A 18 -9.16 -11.82 -3.57
CA ARG A 18 -9.03 -10.70 -4.51
C ARG A 18 -8.91 -11.13 -5.98
N ARG A 19 -8.39 -12.34 -6.28
CA ARG A 19 -8.37 -12.90 -7.63
C ARG A 19 -9.75 -13.33 -8.12
N ALA A 20 -10.63 -13.71 -7.19
CA ALA A 20 -11.99 -14.12 -7.50
C ALA A 20 -12.88 -12.93 -7.95
N LEU A 21 -12.47 -11.69 -7.70
CA LEU A 21 -13.18 -10.52 -8.22
C LEU A 21 -13.14 -10.52 -9.76
N SER A 22 -14.31 -10.45 -10.39
CA SER A 22 -14.38 -10.25 -11.84
C SER A 22 -13.74 -8.93 -12.25
N ALA A 23 -13.38 -8.77 -13.52
CA ALA A 23 -12.79 -7.51 -14.03
C ALA A 23 -13.72 -6.31 -13.76
N GLN A 24 -15.03 -6.48 -13.98
CA GLN A 24 -16.01 -5.43 -13.71
C GLN A 24 -16.11 -5.09 -12.21
N ALA A 25 -16.21 -6.11 -11.34
CA ALA A 25 -16.26 -5.91 -9.89
C ALA A 25 -14.99 -5.23 -9.38
N ARG A 26 -13.83 -5.60 -9.91
CA ARG A 26 -12.54 -4.99 -9.53
C ARG A 26 -12.45 -3.54 -9.97
N ALA A 27 -12.88 -3.21 -11.19
CA ALA A 27 -12.92 -1.83 -11.68
C ALA A 27 -13.82 -0.94 -10.80
N ALA A 28 -15.02 -1.42 -10.47
CA ALA A 28 -15.95 -0.72 -9.58
C ALA A 28 -15.34 -0.56 -8.16
N ALA A 29 -14.72 -1.61 -7.63
CA ALA A 29 -14.06 -1.57 -6.33
C ALA A 29 -12.88 -0.58 -6.30
N ASN A 30 -12.03 -0.55 -7.33
CA ASN A 30 -10.94 0.43 -7.43
C ASN A 30 -11.47 1.87 -7.44
N ALA A 31 -12.53 2.15 -8.20
CA ALA A 31 -13.14 3.48 -8.24
C ALA A 31 -13.70 3.91 -6.88
N ALA A 32 -14.43 3.02 -6.20
CA ALA A 32 -14.99 3.29 -4.87
C ALA A 32 -13.89 3.47 -3.81
N LEU A 33 -12.83 2.64 -3.85
CA LEU A 33 -11.68 2.75 -2.96
C LEU A 33 -10.97 4.10 -3.14
N CYS A 34 -10.70 4.51 -4.39
CA CYS A 34 -10.10 5.81 -4.67
C CYS A 34 -10.98 6.97 -4.18
N ALA A 35 -12.31 6.86 -4.32
CA ALA A 35 -13.24 7.86 -3.80
C ALA A 35 -13.20 7.93 -2.26
N ASN A 36 -13.15 6.78 -1.58
CA ASN A 36 -13.05 6.70 -0.12
C ASN A 36 -11.72 7.27 0.40
N LEU A 37 -10.61 7.05 -0.32
CA LEU A 37 -9.31 7.66 0.04
C LEU A 37 -9.40 9.19 0.13
N TRP A 38 -10.11 9.83 -0.79
CA TRP A 38 -10.26 11.29 -0.81
C TRP A 38 -11.13 11.86 0.31
N GLN A 39 -11.81 11.00 1.09
CA GLN A 39 -12.58 11.44 2.27
C GLN A 39 -11.71 11.63 3.51
N LEU A 40 -10.45 11.15 3.49
CA LEU A 40 -9.54 11.26 4.62
C LEU A 40 -8.81 12.61 4.61
N ASP A 41 -8.85 13.34 5.72
CA ASP A 41 -8.09 14.59 5.90
C ASP A 41 -6.60 14.36 5.70
N ALA A 42 -6.06 13.24 6.15
CA ALA A 42 -4.68 12.86 5.94
C ALA A 42 -4.29 12.80 4.46
N VAL A 43 -5.21 12.37 3.59
CA VAL A 43 -5.00 12.33 2.12
C VAL A 43 -5.10 13.73 1.53
N GLN A 44 -6.08 14.53 1.97
CA GLN A 44 -6.30 15.87 1.45
C GLN A 44 -5.11 16.81 1.79
N ASN A 45 -4.61 16.71 3.01
CA ASN A 45 -3.53 17.58 3.52
C ASN A 45 -2.13 17.12 3.09
N ALA A 46 -1.92 15.85 2.78
CA ALA A 46 -0.61 15.35 2.36
C ALA A 46 -0.13 16.01 1.07
N GLN A 47 1.11 16.46 1.04
CA GLN A 47 1.80 16.96 -0.15
C GLN A 47 2.69 15.89 -0.78
N THR A 48 3.32 15.06 0.05
CA THR A 48 4.26 14.02 -0.38
C THR A 48 3.72 12.64 0.01
N ILE A 49 3.41 11.83 -0.99
CA ILE A 49 2.72 10.54 -0.82
C ILE A 49 3.56 9.40 -1.38
N LEU A 50 3.86 8.40 -0.55
CA LEU A 50 4.37 7.13 -1.05
C LEU A 50 3.21 6.24 -1.46
N LEU A 51 3.11 5.98 -2.75
CA LEU A 51 2.19 5.03 -3.37
C LEU A 51 2.84 3.64 -3.50
N TYR A 52 2.17 2.74 -4.19
CA TYR A 52 2.74 1.51 -4.74
C TYR A 52 2.28 1.32 -6.19
N ALA A 53 3.08 0.66 -6.99
CA ALA A 53 2.66 0.19 -8.31
C ALA A 53 1.92 -1.14 -8.13
N ALA A 54 0.63 -1.17 -8.47
CA ALA A 54 -0.19 -2.36 -8.26
C ALA A 54 0.33 -3.56 -9.04
N PHE A 55 0.44 -4.71 -8.39
CA PHE A 55 0.89 -5.96 -8.98
C PHE A 55 -0.23 -7.00 -9.05
N GLY A 56 -0.47 -7.52 -10.23
CA GLY A 56 -1.41 -8.60 -10.49
C GLY A 56 -2.85 -8.23 -10.12
N SER A 57 -3.37 -8.71 -9.00
CA SER A 57 -4.73 -8.44 -8.54
C SER A 57 -4.82 -7.40 -7.41
N GLU A 58 -3.77 -6.66 -7.12
CA GLU A 58 -3.80 -5.57 -6.12
C GLU A 58 -4.76 -4.45 -6.52
N ALA A 59 -5.22 -3.69 -5.55
CA ALA A 59 -6.04 -2.52 -5.81
C ALA A 59 -5.23 -1.51 -6.64
N ASP A 60 -5.80 -1.08 -7.74
CA ASP A 60 -5.18 -0.12 -8.64
C ASP A 60 -5.53 1.31 -8.20
N LEU A 61 -4.50 2.09 -7.94
CA LEU A 61 -4.58 3.48 -7.49
C LEU A 61 -4.29 4.48 -8.63
N SER A 62 -4.31 4.08 -9.90
CA SER A 62 -3.98 4.97 -11.02
C SER A 62 -4.86 6.22 -11.05
N ALA A 63 -6.17 6.07 -10.86
CA ALA A 63 -7.11 7.21 -10.81
C ALA A 63 -6.85 8.13 -9.60
N PHE A 64 -6.43 7.57 -8.46
CA PHE A 64 -5.99 8.36 -7.31
C PHE A 64 -4.71 9.13 -7.63
N ALA A 65 -3.73 8.47 -8.25
CA ALA A 65 -2.44 9.07 -8.61
C ALA A 65 -2.61 10.23 -9.60
N GLU A 66 -3.41 10.04 -10.65
CA GLU A 66 -3.72 11.10 -11.63
C GLU A 66 -4.34 12.35 -10.96
N ARG A 67 -5.32 12.13 -10.09
CA ARG A 67 -5.96 13.25 -9.37
C ARG A 67 -4.99 13.92 -8.40
N ALA A 68 -4.16 13.16 -7.69
CA ALA A 68 -3.16 13.70 -6.75
C ALA A 68 -2.11 14.55 -7.49
N GLN A 69 -1.62 14.09 -8.63
CA GLN A 69 -0.70 14.84 -9.49
C GLN A 69 -1.35 16.13 -10.03
N ALA A 70 -2.60 16.06 -10.47
CA ALA A 70 -3.34 17.24 -10.92
C ALA A 70 -3.54 18.29 -9.82
N GLN A 71 -3.50 17.89 -8.54
CA GLN A 71 -3.52 18.77 -7.38
C GLN A 71 -2.12 19.24 -6.93
N GLY A 72 -1.07 18.91 -7.69
CA GLY A 72 0.30 19.32 -7.39
C GLY A 72 0.99 18.51 -6.29
N LYS A 73 0.44 17.34 -5.90
CA LYS A 73 1.07 16.47 -4.90
C LYS A 73 2.26 15.72 -5.49
N THR A 74 3.31 15.53 -4.70
CA THR A 74 4.49 14.74 -5.06
C THR A 74 4.20 13.26 -4.78
N LEU A 75 4.36 12.41 -5.81
CA LEU A 75 4.14 10.97 -5.72
C LEU A 75 5.43 10.21 -5.80
N ALA A 76 5.79 9.52 -4.72
CA ALA A 76 6.90 8.58 -4.67
C ALA A 76 6.39 7.14 -4.81
N TYR A 77 7.25 6.26 -5.28
CA TYR A 77 6.99 4.83 -5.41
C TYR A 77 8.13 4.02 -4.79
N PRO A 78 7.85 2.83 -4.23
CA PRO A 78 8.85 2.03 -3.57
C PRO A 78 9.79 1.35 -4.56
N VAL A 79 11.09 1.46 -4.31
CA VAL A 79 12.11 0.63 -4.92
C VAL A 79 12.64 -0.34 -3.87
N CYS A 80 12.46 -1.62 -4.11
CA CYS A 80 12.93 -2.68 -3.23
C CYS A 80 14.41 -2.97 -3.49
N GLY A 81 15.24 -2.84 -2.47
CA GLY A 81 16.67 -3.06 -2.53
C GLY A 81 17.12 -4.32 -1.76
N GLU A 82 18.43 -4.44 -1.62
CA GLU A 82 19.08 -5.49 -0.83
C GLU A 82 18.71 -5.40 0.66
N ALA A 83 18.89 -6.51 1.37
CA ALA A 83 18.56 -6.64 2.79
C ALA A 83 17.12 -6.20 3.14
N TYR A 84 16.20 -6.35 2.18
CA TYR A 84 14.80 -5.93 2.30
C TYR A 84 14.63 -4.45 2.62
N SER A 85 15.53 -3.59 2.12
CA SER A 85 15.40 -2.14 2.18
C SER A 85 14.34 -1.64 1.19
N LEU A 86 13.70 -0.52 1.54
CA LEU A 86 12.76 0.17 0.68
C LEU A 86 13.22 1.63 0.55
N THR A 87 13.29 2.11 -0.69
CA THR A 87 13.60 3.50 -1.02
C THR A 87 12.37 4.15 -1.63
N ALA A 88 11.98 5.32 -1.15
CA ALA A 88 10.93 6.13 -1.76
C ALA A 88 11.53 6.98 -2.88
N ALA A 89 11.07 6.78 -4.12
CA ALA A 89 11.61 7.45 -5.29
C ALA A 89 10.49 8.14 -6.09
N VAL A 90 10.69 9.41 -6.43
CA VAL A 90 9.83 10.19 -7.33
C VAL A 90 10.41 10.07 -8.74
N PRO A 91 9.79 9.29 -9.64
CA PRO A 91 10.34 9.07 -10.97
C PRO A 91 10.25 10.34 -11.84
N GLY A 92 11.32 10.67 -12.54
CA GLY A 92 11.33 11.67 -13.60
C GLY A 92 10.56 11.18 -14.86
N PRO A 93 10.49 12.00 -15.92
CA PRO A 93 9.73 11.68 -17.14
C PRO A 93 10.05 10.29 -17.73
N ASP A 94 11.35 9.93 -17.81
CA ASP A 94 11.82 8.62 -18.28
C ASP A 94 12.35 7.76 -17.14
N GLY A 95 11.83 7.97 -15.94
CA GLY A 95 12.30 7.37 -14.69
C GLY A 95 11.68 6.02 -14.34
N TRP A 96 11.11 5.30 -15.31
CA TRP A 96 10.45 4.02 -15.05
C TRP A 96 11.09 2.87 -15.83
N GLU A 97 11.15 1.71 -15.20
CA GLU A 97 11.48 0.44 -15.82
C GLU A 97 10.52 -0.66 -15.41
N VAL A 98 10.60 -1.81 -16.06
CA VAL A 98 9.92 -3.03 -15.61
C VAL A 98 10.90 -3.79 -14.73
N GLY A 99 10.64 -3.72 -13.42
CA GLY A 99 11.47 -4.36 -12.41
C GLY A 99 11.12 -5.83 -12.21
N GLN A 100 11.57 -6.35 -11.08
CA GLN A 100 11.32 -7.74 -10.68
C GLN A 100 9.82 -8.04 -10.66
N TYR A 101 9.43 -9.22 -11.11
CA TYR A 101 8.03 -9.67 -11.22
C TYR A 101 7.15 -8.91 -12.23
N GLY A 102 7.72 -8.11 -13.14
CA GLY A 102 6.95 -7.30 -14.10
C GLY A 102 6.28 -6.07 -13.47
N ILE A 103 6.71 -5.65 -12.29
CA ILE A 103 6.19 -4.46 -11.61
C ILE A 103 6.91 -3.23 -12.17
N ARG A 104 6.14 -2.18 -12.51
CA ARG A 104 6.74 -0.88 -12.82
C ARG A 104 7.48 -0.34 -11.61
N THR A 105 8.75 -0.04 -11.78
CA THR A 105 9.63 0.37 -10.70
C THR A 105 10.39 1.65 -11.12
N PRO A 106 10.53 2.65 -10.24
CA PRO A 106 11.37 3.81 -10.53
C PRO A 106 12.84 3.41 -10.76
N ILE A 107 13.47 4.02 -11.76
CA ILE A 107 14.91 3.94 -11.97
C ILE A 107 15.57 4.94 -11.02
N LEU A 108 16.30 4.45 -10.00
CA LEU A 108 16.88 5.30 -8.96
C LEU A 108 17.76 6.43 -9.51
N SER A 109 18.58 6.16 -10.56
CA SER A 109 19.43 7.17 -11.18
C SER A 109 18.70 8.25 -11.98
N ARG A 110 17.38 8.09 -12.17
CA ARG A 110 16.49 9.03 -12.88
C ARG A 110 15.32 9.48 -12.00
N SER A 111 15.47 9.35 -10.69
CA SER A 111 14.43 9.67 -9.71
C SER A 111 15.00 10.55 -8.62
N GLU A 112 14.17 11.42 -8.07
CA GLU A 112 14.45 12.07 -6.80
C GLU A 112 14.21 11.06 -5.68
N ILE A 113 15.16 10.95 -4.75
CA ILE A 113 15.06 10.07 -3.60
C ILE A 113 14.55 10.87 -2.40
N LEU A 114 13.47 10.40 -1.80
CA LEU A 114 12.91 11.00 -0.61
C LEU A 114 13.32 10.22 0.63
N LEU A 115 13.65 10.97 1.68
CA LEU A 115 13.83 10.39 3.01
C LEU A 115 12.46 9.97 3.57
N PRO A 116 12.37 8.90 4.36
CA PRO A 116 11.12 8.46 4.98
C PRO A 116 10.45 9.55 5.83
N GLU A 117 11.24 10.40 6.45
CA GLU A 117 10.82 11.51 7.30
C GLU A 117 10.18 12.67 6.51
N ALA A 118 10.41 12.73 5.19
CA ALA A 118 9.83 13.74 4.29
C ALA A 118 8.46 13.33 3.72
N LEU A 119 7.98 12.14 4.06
CA LEU A 119 6.69 11.65 3.60
C LEU A 119 5.57 12.12 4.54
N ASP A 120 4.47 12.64 3.97
CA ASP A 120 3.26 12.99 4.71
C ASP A 120 2.29 11.81 4.79
N LEU A 121 2.33 10.90 3.80
CA LEU A 121 1.41 9.78 3.69
C LEU A 121 2.09 8.58 3.05
N VAL A 122 1.83 7.39 3.60
CA VAL A 122 2.25 6.11 3.02
C VAL A 122 1.04 5.22 2.79
N LEU A 123 0.77 4.87 1.53
CA LEU A 123 -0.26 3.92 1.14
C LEU A 123 0.34 2.52 1.06
N VAL A 124 -0.16 1.61 1.90
CA VAL A 124 0.47 0.30 2.15
C VAL A 124 -0.41 -0.83 1.59
N PRO A 125 0.05 -1.59 0.58
CA PRO A 125 -0.67 -2.76 0.10
C PRO A 125 -0.54 -3.92 1.08
N CYS A 126 -1.55 -4.81 1.09
CA CYS A 126 -1.49 -6.02 1.90
C CYS A 126 -2.17 -7.22 1.22
N THR A 127 -2.03 -8.40 1.81
CA THR A 127 -2.74 -9.61 1.40
C THR A 127 -3.95 -9.91 2.26
N ALA A 128 -3.92 -9.54 3.54
CA ALA A 128 -5.04 -9.58 4.47
C ALA A 128 -4.91 -8.48 5.52
N PHE A 129 -6.02 -8.05 6.10
CA PHE A 129 -6.07 -7.04 7.16
C PHE A 129 -7.24 -7.32 8.10
N ASP A 130 -7.23 -6.70 9.29
CA ASP A 130 -8.31 -6.76 10.26
C ASP A 130 -8.84 -5.37 10.66
N ALA A 131 -9.86 -5.36 11.51
CA ALA A 131 -10.47 -4.13 11.98
C ALA A 131 -9.57 -3.32 12.95
N ASP A 132 -8.56 -3.95 13.52
CA ASP A 132 -7.58 -3.32 14.41
C ASP A 132 -6.41 -2.68 13.65
N CYS A 133 -6.52 -2.60 12.33
CA CYS A 133 -5.53 -2.03 11.42
C CYS A 133 -4.19 -2.78 11.38
N PHE A 134 -4.17 -4.05 11.75
CA PHE A 134 -3.06 -4.93 11.46
C PHE A 134 -3.16 -5.54 10.07
N ARG A 135 -2.01 -5.91 9.52
CA ARG A 135 -1.93 -6.47 8.17
C ARG A 135 -1.03 -7.69 8.07
N VAL A 136 -1.33 -8.50 7.09
CA VAL A 136 -0.44 -9.53 6.59
C VAL A 136 0.05 -9.12 5.20
N GLY A 137 1.32 -8.77 5.09
CA GLY A 137 1.98 -8.43 3.82
C GLY A 137 2.44 -9.65 3.05
N MET A 138 3.23 -9.44 1.98
CA MET A 138 3.77 -10.49 1.11
C MET A 138 4.86 -11.37 1.78
N GLY A 139 5.35 -11.00 2.96
CA GLY A 139 6.25 -11.81 3.78
C GLY A 139 7.74 -11.47 3.70
N LYS A 140 8.12 -10.41 3.01
CA LYS A 140 9.52 -9.93 2.95
C LYS A 140 9.84 -8.86 4.00
N GLY A 141 8.82 -8.23 4.61
CA GLY A 141 8.97 -7.25 5.69
C GLY A 141 9.53 -5.89 5.25
N TYR A 142 9.41 -5.52 3.98
CA TYR A 142 9.85 -4.21 3.48
C TYR A 142 9.19 -3.06 4.25
N TYR A 143 7.88 -3.07 4.34
CA TYR A 143 7.12 -2.03 5.03
C TYR A 143 7.33 -2.05 6.54
N ASP A 144 7.51 -3.23 7.15
CA ASP A 144 7.73 -3.33 8.61
C ASP A 144 9.06 -2.70 9.05
N ARG A 145 10.06 -2.66 8.15
CA ARG A 145 11.33 -1.95 8.35
C ARG A 145 11.27 -0.48 7.96
N PHE A 146 10.43 -0.14 6.98
CA PHE A 146 10.35 1.22 6.44
C PHE A 146 9.45 2.13 7.28
N LEU A 147 8.26 1.66 7.66
CA LEU A 147 7.24 2.46 8.34
C LEU A 147 7.69 3.11 9.67
N PRO A 148 8.53 2.47 10.52
CA PRO A 148 9.04 3.12 11.73
C PRO A 148 9.88 4.36 11.47
N ARG A 149 10.45 4.49 10.26
CA ARG A 149 11.24 5.65 9.84
C ARG A 149 10.36 6.80 9.33
N CYS A 150 9.11 6.51 8.94
CA CYS A 150 8.14 7.53 8.51
C CYS A 150 7.46 8.13 9.76
N THR A 151 8.18 8.97 10.49
CA THR A 151 7.79 9.43 11.84
C THR A 151 6.56 10.35 11.85
N HIS A 152 6.34 11.08 10.77
CA HIS A 152 5.24 12.06 10.65
C HIS A 152 4.15 11.61 9.68
N ALA A 153 4.42 10.60 8.84
CA ALA A 153 3.50 10.17 7.81
C ALA A 153 2.28 9.43 8.39
N GLY A 154 1.11 9.77 7.87
CA GLY A 154 -0.06 8.90 7.99
C GLY A 154 0.18 7.57 7.26
N LYS A 155 -0.20 6.46 7.88
CA LYS A 155 0.01 5.09 7.36
C LYS A 155 -1.34 4.44 7.08
N ILE A 156 -1.73 4.40 5.81
CA ILE A 156 -3.05 3.91 5.39
C ILE A 156 -2.90 2.62 4.59
N GLY A 157 -3.54 1.57 5.06
CA GLY A 157 -3.61 0.30 4.36
C GLY A 157 -4.64 0.33 3.22
N ILE A 158 -4.30 -0.31 2.12
CA ILE A 158 -5.12 -0.40 0.92
C ILE A 158 -5.41 -1.86 0.62
N ALA A 159 -6.69 -2.20 0.59
CA ALA A 159 -7.14 -3.57 0.30
C ALA A 159 -8.58 -3.58 -0.21
N PHE A 160 -8.97 -4.67 -0.86
CA PHE A 160 -10.40 -4.95 -1.08
C PHE A 160 -11.00 -5.56 0.18
N GLU A 161 -12.28 -5.30 0.43
CA GLU A 161 -13.00 -5.87 1.58
C GLU A 161 -12.92 -7.40 1.63
N ALA A 162 -12.85 -8.04 0.47
CA ALA A 162 -12.67 -9.49 0.36
C ALA A 162 -11.38 -10.02 1.02
N GLN A 163 -10.42 -9.14 1.34
CA GLN A 163 -9.17 -9.49 2.02
C GLN A 163 -9.24 -9.36 3.54
N ARG A 164 -10.39 -8.89 4.07
CA ARG A 164 -10.58 -8.70 5.51
C ARG A 164 -10.68 -10.05 6.22
N VAL A 165 -10.00 -10.13 7.36
CA VAL A 165 -10.04 -11.28 8.27
C VAL A 165 -10.54 -10.83 9.65
N ALA A 166 -11.00 -11.76 10.48
CA ALA A 166 -11.42 -11.44 11.84
C ALA A 166 -10.25 -10.89 12.68
N HIS A 167 -9.10 -11.57 12.60
CA HIS A 167 -7.86 -11.16 13.25
C HIS A 167 -6.68 -11.47 12.32
N ALA A 168 -5.87 -10.48 12.01
CA ALA A 168 -4.62 -10.67 11.29
C ALA A 168 -3.61 -11.40 12.18
N ALA A 169 -2.93 -12.37 11.63
CA ALA A 169 -1.84 -13.02 12.33
C ALA A 169 -0.65 -12.05 12.41
N VAL A 170 -0.27 -11.66 13.63
CA VAL A 170 0.78 -10.67 13.87
C VAL A 170 1.85 -11.21 14.80
N ASP A 171 3.06 -10.68 14.66
CA ASP A 171 4.16 -10.86 15.60
C ASP A 171 4.70 -9.50 16.08
N ARG A 172 5.71 -9.52 16.93
CA ARG A 172 6.27 -8.33 17.58
C ARG A 172 6.87 -7.28 16.62
N HIS A 173 7.13 -7.65 15.37
CA HIS A 173 7.76 -6.76 14.38
C HIS A 173 6.76 -6.12 13.44
N ASP A 174 5.53 -6.65 13.39
CA ASP A 174 4.49 -6.12 12.50
C ASP A 174 4.05 -4.73 12.96
N GLN A 175 3.97 -3.82 12.01
CA GLN A 175 3.54 -2.46 12.27
C GLN A 175 2.03 -2.33 12.07
N ARG A 176 1.35 -1.74 13.05
CA ARG A 176 -0.06 -1.33 12.91
C ARG A 176 -0.11 -0.09 12.01
N LEU A 177 -1.19 0.03 11.25
CA LEU A 177 -1.46 1.21 10.45
C LEU A 177 -2.50 2.10 11.15
N ASP A 178 -2.63 3.35 10.70
CA ASP A 178 -3.56 4.32 11.29
C ASP A 178 -4.98 4.09 10.80
N ALA A 179 -5.10 3.63 9.55
CA ALA A 179 -6.38 3.31 8.92
C ALA A 179 -6.24 2.25 7.83
N TYR A 180 -7.38 1.68 7.44
CA TYR A 180 -7.57 0.93 6.21
C TYR A 180 -8.66 1.53 5.35
N VAL A 181 -8.43 1.55 4.04
CA VAL A 181 -9.44 1.96 3.05
C VAL A 181 -9.72 0.78 2.13
N THR A 182 -11.01 0.47 2.00
CA THR A 182 -11.54 -0.51 1.06
C THR A 182 -12.61 0.15 0.16
N GLU A 183 -13.14 -0.59 -0.79
CA GLU A 183 -14.31 -0.16 -1.59
C GLU A 183 -15.58 0.01 -0.73
N ARG A 184 -15.63 -0.58 0.48
CA ARG A 184 -16.80 -0.50 1.38
C ARG A 184 -16.71 0.62 2.41
N GLY A 185 -15.53 1.20 2.61
CA GLY A 185 -15.36 2.29 3.57
C GLY A 185 -13.99 2.38 4.18
N ILE A 186 -13.92 3.12 5.27
CA ILE A 186 -12.71 3.46 6.01
C ILE A 186 -12.77 2.80 7.38
N TYR A 187 -11.73 2.10 7.74
CA TYR A 187 -11.51 1.51 9.06
C TYR A 187 -10.39 2.28 9.74
N GLN A 188 -10.69 2.89 10.88
CA GLN A 188 -9.70 3.61 11.69
C GLN A 188 -9.55 2.92 13.03
N TRP A 189 -8.32 2.77 13.48
CA TRP A 189 -8.07 2.38 14.84
C TRP A 189 -8.37 3.56 15.78
N LYS A 190 -9.16 3.26 16.82
CA LYS A 190 -9.60 4.23 17.84
C LYS A 190 -8.64 4.24 19.02
#